data_3f1e7e9bca614f2fb438e3165861fea7
#
_entry.id   3f1e7e9bca614f2fb438e3165861fea7
#
_cell.length_a   1.000
_cell.length_b   1.000
_cell.length_c   1.000
_cell.angle_alpha   90.00
_cell.angle_beta   90.00
_cell.angle_gamma   90.00
#
_symmetry.space_group_name_H-M   'P 1'
#
loop_
_entity.id
_entity.type
_entity.pdbx_description
1 polymer ?
#
loop_
_entity_poly.entity_id
_entity_poly.type
_entity_poly.pdbx_seq_one_letter_code
_entity_poly.pdbx_strand_id
1 'polypeptide(L)'
;GLVVEAAKRLQENDQFVFVLCGDGAARTSLEQAAEGLPNLKFLDLQPPENLNLLLNAADIHILPQQAGAADLVMPSKLLGMLASGKPVIATANQDTELAEVVNQTGIVVPPGDIEGTVQAVFKLSGSKNSRKKLGEKGRELVCERWGMDKVMEKALHDFQYVKK
;
A
#
# COMPACT_ATOMS: atom_id res chain seq x y z
N GLY A 1 -12.23 0.56 10.65
CA GLY A 1 -11.58 0.96 9.40
C GLY A 1 -11.63 -0.13 8.34
N LEU A 2 -11.37 0.22 7.08
CA LEU A 2 -11.52 -0.67 5.91
C LEU A 2 -10.80 -2.02 6.09
N VAL A 3 -9.56 -2.02 6.56
CA VAL A 3 -8.76 -3.26 6.77
C VAL A 3 -9.39 -4.16 7.84
N VAL A 4 -9.92 -3.58 8.91
CA VAL A 4 -10.62 -4.35 9.97
C VAL A 4 -11.87 -5.01 9.42
N GLU A 5 -12.65 -4.29 8.61
CA GLU A 5 -13.85 -4.85 7.98
C GLU A 5 -13.54 -5.94 6.95
N ALA A 6 -12.47 -5.76 6.17
CA ALA A 6 -11.98 -6.82 5.28
C ALA A 6 -11.52 -8.06 6.06
N ALA A 7 -10.79 -7.88 7.17
CA ALA A 7 -10.37 -8.98 8.04
C ALA A 7 -11.59 -9.73 8.64
N LYS A 8 -12.64 -9.03 9.08
CA LYS A 8 -13.88 -9.65 9.56
C LYS A 8 -14.54 -10.54 8.49
N ARG A 9 -14.59 -10.06 7.24
CA ARG A 9 -15.16 -10.83 6.12
C ARG A 9 -14.37 -12.10 5.78
N LEU A 10 -13.08 -12.09 6.11
CA LEU A 10 -12.14 -13.18 5.79
C LEU A 10 -11.70 -13.99 7.03
N GLN A 11 -12.33 -13.82 8.18
CA GLN A 11 -11.90 -14.46 9.44
C GLN A 11 -12.01 -15.98 9.44
N GLU A 12 -12.93 -16.53 8.65
CA GLU A 12 -13.11 -18.00 8.52
C GLU A 12 -12.10 -18.65 7.55
N ASN A 13 -11.22 -17.85 6.94
CA ASN A 13 -10.23 -18.33 6.00
C ASN A 13 -8.82 -18.20 6.57
N ASP A 14 -8.27 -19.32 7.02
CA ASP A 14 -6.93 -19.41 7.65
C ASP A 14 -5.76 -18.99 6.76
N GLN A 15 -6.01 -18.78 5.46
CA GLN A 15 -4.98 -18.35 4.51
C GLN A 15 -4.64 -16.86 4.65
N PHE A 16 -5.49 -16.07 5.30
CA PHE A 16 -5.31 -14.62 5.37
C PHE A 16 -4.96 -14.16 6.79
N VAL A 17 -3.85 -13.46 6.88
CA VAL A 17 -3.45 -12.72 8.08
C VAL A 17 -3.24 -11.27 7.70
N PHE A 18 -3.99 -10.39 8.35
CA PHE A 18 -3.84 -8.96 8.22
C PHE A 18 -2.90 -8.44 9.30
N VAL A 19 -2.06 -7.49 8.93
CA VAL A 19 -1.13 -6.85 9.87
C VAL A 19 -1.28 -5.34 9.75
N LEU A 20 -1.57 -4.69 10.86
CA LEU A 20 -1.55 -3.24 11.01
C LEU A 20 -0.34 -2.87 11.85
N CYS A 21 0.58 -2.09 11.28
CA CYS A 21 1.80 -1.64 11.94
C CYS A 21 1.81 -0.12 12.09
N GLY A 22 2.07 0.35 13.28
CA GLY A 22 2.18 1.78 13.60
C GLY A 22 1.42 2.17 14.85
N ASP A 23 1.58 3.45 15.23
CA ASP A 23 1.04 4.02 16.46
C ASP A 23 0.27 5.32 16.16
N GLY A 24 -0.57 5.29 15.13
CA GLY A 24 -1.39 6.43 14.73
C GLY A 24 -2.59 6.66 15.64
N ALA A 25 -3.15 7.86 15.62
CA ALA A 25 -4.28 8.28 16.47
C ALA A 25 -5.51 7.33 16.42
N ALA A 26 -5.67 6.59 15.33
CA ALA A 26 -6.78 5.64 15.17
C ALA A 26 -6.50 4.24 15.80
N ARG A 27 -5.29 3.99 16.32
CA ARG A 27 -4.88 2.65 16.76
C ARG A 27 -5.84 2.05 17.79
N THR A 28 -6.09 2.75 18.88
CA THR A 28 -6.99 2.27 19.96
C THR A 28 -8.38 1.91 19.44
N SER A 29 -8.96 2.75 18.59
CA SER A 29 -10.27 2.48 18.01
C SER A 29 -10.28 1.30 17.05
N LEU A 30 -9.18 1.08 16.32
CA LEU A 30 -9.02 -0.08 15.43
C LEU A 30 -8.83 -1.36 16.23
N GLU A 31 -8.06 -1.35 17.32
CA GLU A 31 -7.88 -2.50 18.22
C GLU A 31 -9.22 -2.90 18.85
N GLN A 32 -10.00 -1.93 19.36
CA GLN A 32 -11.35 -2.21 19.87
C GLN A 32 -12.27 -2.80 18.80
N ALA A 33 -12.25 -2.24 17.57
CA ALA A 33 -13.07 -2.74 16.48
C ALA A 33 -12.64 -4.14 15.97
N ALA A 34 -11.42 -4.53 16.26
CA ALA A 34 -10.82 -5.81 15.87
C ALA A 34 -10.83 -6.86 16.98
N GLU A 35 -11.45 -6.56 18.13
CA GLU A 35 -11.51 -7.49 19.24
C GLU A 35 -12.10 -8.85 18.82
N GLY A 36 -11.40 -9.92 19.18
CA GLY A 36 -11.80 -11.28 18.82
C GLY A 36 -11.48 -11.73 17.40
N LEU A 37 -10.86 -10.91 16.54
CA LEU A 37 -10.47 -11.32 15.19
C LEU A 37 -9.15 -12.13 15.22
N PRO A 38 -9.16 -13.43 14.88
CA PRO A 38 -7.95 -14.27 14.95
C PRO A 38 -6.96 -13.93 13.84
N ASN A 39 -7.44 -13.39 12.72
CA ASN A 39 -6.70 -13.12 11.49
C ASN A 39 -6.20 -11.68 11.36
N LEU A 40 -6.30 -10.85 12.42
CA LEU A 40 -5.78 -9.49 12.43
C LEU A 40 -4.77 -9.31 13.57
N LYS A 41 -3.59 -8.79 13.24
CA LYS A 41 -2.51 -8.54 14.19
C LYS A 41 -2.10 -7.08 14.16
N PHE A 42 -1.83 -6.52 15.34
CA PHE A 42 -1.27 -5.19 15.50
C PHE A 42 0.21 -5.31 15.88
N LEU A 43 1.03 -4.54 15.21
CA LEU A 43 2.44 -4.37 15.53
C LEU A 43 2.70 -2.91 15.91
N ASP A 44 3.60 -2.70 16.84
CA ASP A 44 4.06 -1.38 17.21
C ASP A 44 4.84 -0.72 16.06
N LEU A 45 5.03 0.59 16.15
CA LEU A 45 5.86 1.31 15.19
C LEU A 45 7.25 0.67 15.15
N GLN A 46 7.65 0.23 13.97
CA GLN A 46 8.96 -0.39 13.79
C GLN A 46 10.03 0.66 13.57
N PRO A 47 11.23 0.46 14.11
CA PRO A 47 12.35 1.33 13.83
C PRO A 47 12.75 1.28 12.35
N PRO A 48 13.37 2.34 11.81
CA PRO A 48 13.69 2.45 10.37
C PRO A 48 14.47 1.26 9.81
N GLU A 49 15.38 0.68 10.58
CA GLU A 49 16.19 -0.49 10.21
C GLU A 49 15.35 -1.75 9.96
N ASN A 50 14.18 -1.87 10.59
CA ASN A 50 13.27 -2.99 10.42
C ASN A 50 12.23 -2.75 9.31
N LEU A 51 12.12 -1.54 8.77
CA LEU A 51 11.10 -1.19 7.79
C LEU A 51 11.17 -2.10 6.55
N ASN A 52 12.38 -2.38 6.09
CA ASN A 52 12.58 -3.25 4.93
C ASN A 52 12.07 -4.69 5.20
N LEU A 53 12.34 -5.23 6.39
CA LEU A 53 11.84 -6.55 6.78
C LEU A 53 10.31 -6.57 6.86
N LEU A 54 9.71 -5.54 7.48
CA LEU A 54 8.26 -5.40 7.59
C LEU A 54 7.60 -5.36 6.21
N LEU A 55 8.09 -4.51 5.30
CA LEU A 55 7.51 -4.39 3.97
C LEU A 55 7.67 -5.66 3.14
N ASN A 56 8.78 -6.37 3.26
CA ASN A 56 9.01 -7.62 2.55
C ASN A 56 8.26 -8.83 3.14
N ALA A 57 7.84 -8.78 4.40
CA ALA A 57 7.05 -9.83 5.03
C ALA A 57 5.63 -9.95 4.45
N ALA A 58 5.10 -8.88 3.86
CA ALA A 58 3.79 -8.90 3.25
C ALA A 58 3.80 -9.59 1.88
N ASP A 59 2.72 -10.30 1.53
CA ASP A 59 2.45 -10.75 0.17
C ASP A 59 1.71 -9.70 -0.66
N ILE A 60 0.91 -8.88 -0.01
CA ILE A 60 0.07 -7.82 -0.59
C ILE A 60 0.06 -6.64 0.39
N HIS A 61 0.27 -5.45 -0.10
CA HIS A 61 0.06 -4.23 0.68
C HIS A 61 -1.35 -3.68 0.49
N ILE A 62 -1.94 -3.13 1.55
CA ILE A 62 -3.21 -2.42 1.48
C ILE A 62 -2.95 -0.96 1.89
N LEU A 63 -3.30 -0.03 1.02
CA LEU A 63 -3.19 1.41 1.22
C LEU A 63 -4.59 2.03 1.25
N PRO A 64 -5.25 2.08 2.42
CA PRO A 64 -6.56 2.70 2.54
C PRO A 64 -6.43 4.22 2.51
N GLN A 65 -7.09 4.86 1.56
CA GLN A 65 -7.25 6.30 1.49
C GLN A 65 -8.72 6.67 1.73
N GLN A 66 -8.95 7.76 2.41
CA GLN A 66 -10.30 8.32 2.57
C GLN A 66 -10.65 9.13 1.32
N ALA A 67 -11.93 9.19 1.00
CA ALA A 67 -12.43 10.06 -0.08
C ALA A 67 -12.00 11.52 0.19
N GLY A 68 -11.45 12.19 -0.83
CA GLY A 68 -10.97 13.57 -0.74
C GLY A 68 -9.53 13.75 -0.22
N ALA A 69 -8.91 12.73 0.38
CA ALA A 69 -7.51 12.82 0.83
C ALA A 69 -6.50 12.48 -0.28
N ALA A 70 -6.93 11.69 -1.27
CA ALA A 70 -6.06 11.17 -2.33
C ALA A 70 -5.73 12.20 -3.44
N ASP A 71 -6.47 13.30 -3.51
CA ASP A 71 -6.43 14.19 -4.67
C ASP A 71 -5.29 15.22 -4.59
N LEU A 72 -4.61 15.34 -3.46
CA LEU A 72 -3.67 16.41 -3.23
C LEU A 72 -2.20 16.00 -3.25
N VAL A 73 -1.84 14.79 -2.83
CA VAL A 73 -0.42 14.35 -2.76
C VAL A 73 -0.29 12.84 -2.84
N MET A 74 0.67 12.36 -3.62
CA MET A 74 1.08 10.95 -3.63
C MET A 74 1.49 10.50 -2.21
N PRO A 75 0.87 9.46 -1.63
CA PRO A 75 1.22 8.99 -0.29
C PRO A 75 2.65 8.48 -0.22
N SER A 76 3.48 9.02 0.68
CA SER A 76 4.88 8.60 0.84
C SER A 76 5.03 7.10 1.15
N LYS A 77 4.05 6.49 1.82
CA LYS A 77 4.02 5.06 2.12
C LYS A 77 3.97 4.19 0.86
N LEU A 78 3.33 4.69 -0.22
CA LEU A 78 3.23 3.94 -1.48
C LEU A 78 4.61 3.62 -2.04
N LEU A 79 5.55 4.56 -2.02
CA LEU A 79 6.89 4.36 -2.56
C LEU A 79 7.62 3.19 -1.88
N GLY A 80 7.54 3.11 -0.55
CA GLY A 80 8.10 1.98 0.20
C GLY A 80 7.42 0.65 -0.13
N MET A 81 6.08 0.65 -0.25
CA MET A 81 5.32 -0.55 -0.63
C MET A 81 5.71 -1.04 -2.03
N LEU A 82 5.77 -0.16 -3.02
CA LEU A 82 6.18 -0.52 -4.38
C LEU A 82 7.65 -0.97 -4.43
N ALA A 83 8.55 -0.29 -3.71
CA ALA A 83 9.97 -0.64 -3.64
C ALA A 83 10.20 -2.05 -3.07
N SER A 84 9.30 -2.56 -2.22
CA SER A 84 9.35 -3.93 -1.71
C SER A 84 9.10 -5.01 -2.79
N GLY A 85 8.63 -4.61 -3.98
CA GLY A 85 8.31 -5.56 -5.05
C GLY A 85 7.05 -6.38 -4.78
N LYS A 86 6.13 -5.86 -3.98
CA LYS A 86 4.83 -6.48 -3.69
C LYS A 86 3.70 -5.67 -4.31
N PRO A 87 2.60 -6.33 -4.74
CA PRO A 87 1.45 -5.62 -5.28
C PRO A 87 0.74 -4.81 -4.19
N VAL A 88 0.10 -3.72 -4.61
CA VAL A 88 -0.65 -2.84 -3.72
C VAL A 88 -2.14 -2.88 -4.06
N ILE A 89 -2.99 -3.01 -3.05
CA ILE A 89 -4.43 -2.68 -3.14
C ILE A 89 -4.58 -1.28 -2.55
N ALA A 90 -5.00 -0.31 -3.34
CA ALA A 90 -5.26 1.04 -2.83
C ALA A 90 -6.74 1.41 -3.00
N THR A 91 -7.27 2.14 -2.02
CA THR A 91 -8.56 2.79 -2.21
C THR A 91 -8.34 4.20 -2.72
N ALA A 92 -8.83 4.50 -3.91
CA ALA A 92 -8.67 5.81 -4.56
C ALA A 92 -9.77 6.07 -5.59
N ASN A 93 -10.02 7.34 -5.91
CA ASN A 93 -10.80 7.71 -7.07
C ASN A 93 -9.98 7.44 -8.34
N GLN A 94 -10.64 7.02 -9.42
CA GLN A 94 -9.96 6.56 -10.64
C GLN A 94 -9.22 7.67 -11.41
N ASP A 95 -9.54 8.92 -11.15
CA ASP A 95 -8.96 10.12 -11.78
C ASP A 95 -7.74 10.68 -11.01
N THR A 96 -7.22 9.95 -10.03
CA THR A 96 -6.08 10.39 -9.21
C THR A 96 -4.75 9.81 -9.70
N GLU A 97 -3.64 10.53 -9.45
CA GLU A 97 -2.29 10.04 -9.71
C GLU A 97 -2.00 8.72 -8.97
N LEU A 98 -2.53 8.56 -7.75
CA LEU A 98 -2.45 7.32 -6.99
C LEU A 98 -3.07 6.16 -7.76
N ALA A 99 -4.28 6.36 -8.33
CA ALA A 99 -4.95 5.33 -9.10
C ALA A 99 -4.18 4.98 -10.38
N GLU A 100 -3.62 5.97 -11.08
CA GLU A 100 -2.79 5.74 -12.28
C GLU A 100 -1.60 4.83 -11.97
N VAL A 101 -0.88 5.09 -10.88
CA VAL A 101 0.26 4.28 -10.45
C VAL A 101 -0.16 2.89 -10.01
N VAL A 102 -1.20 2.78 -9.17
CA VAL A 102 -1.63 1.49 -8.61
C VAL A 102 -2.33 0.61 -9.63
N ASN A 103 -3.01 1.15 -10.62
CA ASN A 103 -3.58 0.35 -11.73
C ASN A 103 -2.51 -0.42 -12.53
N GLN A 104 -1.27 0.05 -12.51
CA GLN A 104 -0.13 -0.63 -13.15
C GLN A 104 0.55 -1.66 -12.25
N THR A 105 0.42 -1.53 -10.94
CA THR A 105 1.23 -2.23 -9.92
C THR A 105 0.40 -3.01 -8.90
N GLY A 106 -0.91 -3.02 -9.06
CA GLY A 106 -1.83 -3.64 -8.12
C GLY A 106 -3.29 -3.53 -8.54
N ILE A 107 -4.15 -3.22 -7.59
CA ILE A 107 -5.61 -3.08 -7.81
C ILE A 107 -6.10 -1.81 -7.11
N VAL A 108 -6.83 -0.98 -7.84
CA VAL A 108 -7.53 0.18 -7.28
C VAL A 108 -8.98 -0.19 -6.99
N VAL A 109 -9.45 0.16 -5.82
CA VAL A 109 -10.85 0.01 -5.38
C VAL A 109 -11.40 1.38 -4.98
N PRO A 110 -12.69 1.64 -5.13
CA PRO A 110 -13.30 2.88 -4.65
C PRO A 110 -13.08 3.08 -3.14
N PRO A 111 -12.95 4.33 -2.65
CA PRO A 111 -12.87 4.60 -1.22
C PRO A 111 -14.07 4.04 -0.45
N GLY A 112 -13.79 3.29 0.63
CA GLY A 112 -14.83 2.67 1.45
C GLY A 112 -15.44 1.38 0.91
N ASP A 113 -15.05 0.93 -0.28
CA ASP A 113 -15.54 -0.32 -0.87
C ASP A 113 -14.85 -1.53 -0.20
N ILE A 114 -15.50 -2.06 0.83
CA ILE A 114 -15.03 -3.22 1.59
C ILE A 114 -15.10 -4.48 0.72
N GLU A 115 -16.19 -4.67 -0.01
CA GLU A 115 -16.39 -5.86 -0.85
C GLU A 115 -15.37 -5.91 -1.98
N GLY A 116 -15.16 -4.80 -2.68
CA GLY A 116 -14.11 -4.67 -3.69
C GLY A 116 -12.71 -4.94 -3.14
N THR A 117 -12.44 -4.52 -1.90
CA THR A 117 -11.16 -4.80 -1.22
C THR A 117 -11.01 -6.30 -0.95
N VAL A 118 -12.04 -6.97 -0.46
CA VAL A 118 -12.04 -8.43 -0.23
C VAL A 118 -11.81 -9.19 -1.54
N GLN A 119 -12.52 -8.82 -2.60
CA GLN A 119 -12.35 -9.43 -3.92
C GLN A 119 -10.94 -9.19 -4.49
N ALA A 120 -10.35 -8.00 -4.28
CA ALA A 120 -8.98 -7.71 -4.68
C ALA A 120 -7.97 -8.58 -3.92
N VAL A 121 -8.18 -8.82 -2.61
CA VAL A 121 -7.36 -9.75 -1.82
C VAL A 121 -7.46 -11.16 -2.39
N PHE A 122 -8.64 -11.69 -2.64
CA PHE A 122 -8.81 -13.01 -3.25
C PHE A 122 -8.15 -13.11 -4.63
N LYS A 123 -8.34 -12.12 -5.48
CA LYS A 123 -7.75 -12.10 -6.82
C LYS A 123 -6.22 -12.16 -6.79
N LEU A 124 -5.59 -11.38 -5.92
CA LEU A 124 -4.14 -11.38 -5.79
C LEU A 124 -3.62 -12.62 -5.07
N SER A 125 -4.30 -13.11 -4.02
CA SER A 125 -3.88 -14.31 -3.30
C SER A 125 -3.90 -15.55 -4.19
N GLY A 126 -4.88 -15.66 -5.07
CA GLY A 126 -5.06 -16.80 -5.98
C GLY A 126 -3.97 -16.98 -7.04
N SER A 127 -3.09 -15.98 -7.25
CA SER A 127 -2.06 -16.06 -8.30
C SER A 127 -0.71 -15.48 -7.86
N LYS A 128 0.20 -16.37 -7.45
CA LYS A 128 1.59 -16.00 -7.13
C LYS A 128 2.29 -15.30 -8.30
N ASN A 129 2.02 -15.77 -9.53
CA ASN A 129 2.62 -15.19 -10.73
C ASN A 129 2.14 -13.75 -10.97
N SER A 130 0.83 -13.49 -10.78
CA SER A 130 0.29 -12.12 -10.88
C SER A 130 0.88 -11.21 -9.81
N ARG A 131 0.97 -11.68 -8.55
CA ARG A 131 1.62 -10.91 -7.48
C ARG A 131 3.06 -10.55 -7.83
N LYS A 132 3.84 -11.53 -8.31
CA LYS A 132 5.23 -11.32 -8.71
C LYS A 132 5.33 -10.28 -9.82
N LYS A 133 4.56 -10.44 -10.90
CA LYS A 133 4.59 -9.54 -12.05
C LYS A 133 4.22 -8.08 -11.67
N LEU A 134 3.16 -7.91 -10.88
CA LEU A 134 2.72 -6.58 -10.42
C LEU A 134 3.74 -5.95 -9.47
N GLY A 135 4.31 -6.74 -8.57
CA GLY A 135 5.33 -6.27 -7.65
C GLY A 135 6.64 -5.86 -8.34
N GLU A 136 7.12 -6.65 -9.30
CA GLU A 136 8.30 -6.32 -10.11
C GLU A 136 8.08 -5.00 -10.85
N LYS A 137 6.91 -4.85 -11.49
CA LYS A 137 6.56 -3.60 -12.18
C LYS A 137 6.50 -2.40 -11.23
N GLY A 138 5.99 -2.59 -9.99
CA GLY A 138 5.98 -1.56 -8.96
C GLY A 138 7.39 -1.11 -8.59
N ARG A 139 8.31 -2.05 -8.39
CA ARG A 139 9.69 -1.76 -8.07
C ARG A 139 10.43 -1.05 -9.21
N GLU A 140 10.25 -1.50 -10.46
CA GLU A 140 10.79 -0.85 -11.64
C GLU A 140 10.32 0.62 -11.71
N LEU A 141 9.02 0.84 -11.58
CA LEU A 141 8.44 2.18 -11.64
C LEU A 141 9.01 3.13 -10.57
N VAL A 142 9.21 2.65 -9.34
CA VAL A 142 9.81 3.45 -8.27
C VAL A 142 11.27 3.78 -8.58
N CYS A 143 12.05 2.82 -9.05
CA CYS A 143 13.45 3.05 -9.41
C CYS A 143 13.58 4.07 -10.55
N GLU A 144 12.70 3.99 -11.55
CA GLU A 144 12.72 4.88 -12.71
C GLU A 144 12.27 6.31 -12.39
N ARG A 145 11.20 6.47 -11.58
CA ARG A 145 10.62 7.80 -11.33
C ARG A 145 11.15 8.49 -10.08
N TRP A 146 11.46 7.73 -9.02
CA TRP A 146 11.83 8.25 -7.69
C TRP A 146 13.13 7.66 -7.14
N GLY A 147 13.91 6.95 -7.96
CA GLY A 147 15.26 6.52 -7.59
C GLY A 147 16.15 7.72 -7.26
N MET A 148 17.01 7.59 -6.25
CA MET A 148 17.90 8.68 -5.78
C MET A 148 18.63 9.35 -6.95
N ASP A 149 19.21 8.55 -7.85
CA ASP A 149 19.96 9.05 -9.00
C ASP A 149 19.10 9.91 -9.93
N LYS A 150 17.86 9.49 -10.18
CA LYS A 150 16.91 10.24 -11.03
C LYS A 150 16.45 11.54 -10.40
N VAL A 151 16.20 11.53 -9.09
CA VAL A 151 15.83 12.73 -8.35
C VAL A 151 16.99 13.72 -8.34
N MET A 152 18.23 13.24 -8.16
CA MET A 152 19.43 14.08 -8.18
C MET A 152 19.72 14.63 -9.58
N GLU A 153 19.63 13.83 -10.64
CA GLU A 153 19.76 14.28 -12.03
C GLU A 153 18.76 15.41 -12.34
N LYS A 154 17.50 15.23 -11.98
CA LYS A 154 16.46 16.23 -12.18
C LYS A 154 16.75 17.52 -11.40
N ALA A 155 17.10 17.41 -10.12
CA ALA A 155 17.45 18.55 -9.30
C ALA A 155 18.64 19.35 -9.87
N LEU A 156 19.72 18.66 -10.29
CA LEU A 156 20.88 19.29 -10.92
C LEU A 156 20.52 20.01 -12.22
N HIS A 157 19.69 19.38 -13.05
CA HIS A 157 19.19 20.00 -14.27
C HIS A 157 18.38 21.28 -13.96
N ASP A 158 17.44 21.22 -13.03
CA ASP A 158 16.60 22.37 -12.67
C ASP A 158 17.46 23.52 -12.08
N PHE A 159 18.48 23.24 -11.29
CA PHE A 159 19.43 24.24 -10.76
C PHE A 159 20.24 24.92 -11.87
N GLN A 160 20.56 24.25 -12.97
CA GLN A 160 21.28 24.85 -14.09
C GLN A 160 20.42 25.86 -14.86
N TYR A 161 19.11 25.71 -14.89
CA TYR A 161 18.19 26.66 -15.55
C TYR A 161 17.86 27.89 -14.71
N VAL A 162 18.00 27.85 -13.41
CA VAL A 162 17.74 29.00 -12.51
C VAL A 162 18.91 30.03 -12.53
N LYS A 163 20.07 29.69 -13.11
CA LYS A 163 21.24 30.59 -13.20
C LYS A 163 21.29 31.45 -14.49
N LYS A 164 20.23 31.46 -15.27
CA LYS A 164 20.07 32.36 -16.42
C LYS A 164 18.96 33.35 -16.14
#